data_0b6c2624bb1bbccadce0561decc50883
#
_entry.id   0b6c2624bb1bbccadce0561decc50883
#
_cell.length_a   1.000
_cell.length_b   1.000
_cell.length_c   1.000
_cell.angle_alpha   90.00
_cell.angle_beta   90.00
_cell.angle_gamma   90.00
#
_symmetry.space_group_name_H-M   'P 1'
#
loop_
_entity.id
_entity.type
_entity.pdbx_description
1 polymer ?
#
loop_
_entity_poly.entity_id
_entity_poly.type
_entity_poly.pdbx_seq_one_letter_code
_entity_poly.pdbx_strand_id
1 'polypeptide(L)'
;MRFNSRRSTVMAKNGMVATSQPLAAVAGLRMLLNGGSAVDAAVAAAATLSVVEPHSTGAGGDMFSLVYNASDKKVYSLNASGHSPAAASTDELRQKNMRQIPDDSPYSVTVPGAVSGWQALLDKFGKMPMSEVLKPAIAYAAAGYPVSEIISEHWQGAVSRLEAQPSGAELLLDGKAPMPGELMKLPELASTLSAIAEGGAEAFYKGPMAAKVADFVQGLGGWLTAEDMANHSADWVDAISTDYRGVTCWQCPPNNQGVNVLMALNLAEGFDLAGTGFQESETFHHMIECVRLAMTDGMHFVTDPSKISMETSKLISKAYADERRSLIHRNAAIANLEVGDPNIKSDTVYITAVDSDGNACSLINSVYSNFGTGLVVPGTGMALQSRGASFTLDTDHANVLEPNKRPYHTLIPGMATKGDELWLSFGVMGTVQQAQGQLQALVNMIDFGLDPQEALNAPRFSYRPDSGVIGLESTVSGMVAYELRSKGHKTEIHEPDA
;
A
#
# COMPACT_ATOMS: atom_id res chain seq x y z
N MET A 1 -17.01 -9.62 13.14
CA MET A 1 -16.27 -10.66 13.90
C MET A 1 -15.29 -9.96 14.84
N ARG A 2 -15.13 -10.39 16.10
CA ARG A 2 -14.16 -9.76 17.01
C ARG A 2 -12.82 -10.47 16.84
N PHE A 3 -11.85 -9.81 16.24
CA PHE A 3 -10.48 -10.31 16.15
C PHE A 3 -9.66 -9.84 17.35
N ASN A 4 -9.24 -10.78 18.17
CA ASN A 4 -8.19 -10.56 19.15
C ASN A 4 -6.92 -11.23 18.60
N SER A 5 -6.13 -10.47 17.86
CA SER A 5 -4.96 -10.97 17.12
C SER A 5 -3.75 -11.34 18.00
N ARG A 6 -3.92 -11.44 19.31
CA ARG A 6 -2.84 -11.80 20.24
C ARG A 6 -2.29 -13.18 19.94
N ARG A 7 -1.03 -13.24 19.57
CA ARG A 7 -0.27 -14.48 19.37
C ARG A 7 1.17 -14.31 19.83
N SER A 8 1.87 -15.43 20.01
CA SER A 8 3.30 -15.42 20.33
C SER A 8 4.12 -14.93 19.15
N THR A 9 5.25 -14.28 19.45
CA THR A 9 6.25 -13.91 18.44
C THR A 9 6.73 -15.15 17.70
N VAL A 10 6.70 -15.10 16.37
CA VAL A 10 7.21 -16.16 15.51
C VAL A 10 8.71 -15.96 15.30
N MET A 11 9.49 -17.00 15.52
CA MET A 11 10.94 -16.99 15.34
C MET A 11 11.35 -17.97 14.25
N ALA A 12 12.26 -17.58 13.36
CA ALA A 12 12.81 -18.42 12.31
C ALA A 12 14.32 -18.17 12.17
N LYS A 13 15.06 -19.22 11.75
CA LYS A 13 16.52 -19.16 11.58
C LYS A 13 16.92 -18.88 10.13
N ASN A 14 16.22 -19.48 9.18
CA ASN A 14 16.68 -19.57 7.78
C ASN A 14 15.86 -18.69 6.82
N GLY A 15 15.05 -17.78 7.36
CA GLY A 15 14.21 -16.89 6.59
C GLY A 15 12.76 -16.88 7.08
N MET A 16 12.00 -15.90 6.63
CA MET A 16 10.61 -15.71 7.04
C MET A 16 9.82 -15.02 5.92
N VAL A 17 8.55 -15.34 5.81
CA VAL A 17 7.58 -14.63 4.97
C VAL A 17 6.39 -14.25 5.84
N ALA A 18 5.99 -12.98 5.80
CA ALA A 18 4.78 -12.49 6.46
C ALA A 18 3.91 -11.71 5.47
N THR A 19 2.61 -12.03 5.46
CA THR A 19 1.59 -11.35 4.66
C THR A 19 0.20 -11.70 5.18
N SER A 20 -0.86 -11.08 4.62
CA SER A 20 -2.26 -11.19 5.05
C SER A 20 -2.86 -12.59 4.93
N GLN A 21 -2.41 -13.42 3.94
CA GLN A 21 -3.01 -14.73 3.68
C GLN A 21 -2.03 -15.89 3.86
N PRO A 22 -2.42 -16.94 4.62
CA PRO A 22 -1.56 -18.10 4.85
C PRO A 22 -1.10 -18.81 3.57
N LEU A 23 -1.96 -18.92 2.54
CA LEU A 23 -1.62 -19.55 1.27
C LEU A 23 -0.54 -18.78 0.52
N ALA A 24 -0.56 -17.45 0.59
CA ALA A 24 0.48 -16.60 0.01
C ALA A 24 1.79 -16.70 0.80
N ALA A 25 1.73 -16.72 2.14
CA ALA A 25 2.91 -16.95 2.96
C ALA A 25 3.57 -18.32 2.66
N VAL A 26 2.77 -19.37 2.47
CA VAL A 26 3.27 -20.69 2.05
C VAL A 26 3.89 -20.65 0.66
N ALA A 27 3.31 -19.91 -0.30
CA ALA A 27 3.89 -19.75 -1.64
C ALA A 27 5.28 -19.12 -1.57
N GLY A 28 5.42 -18.00 -0.83
CA GLY A 28 6.73 -17.36 -0.59
C GLY A 28 7.73 -18.28 0.13
N LEU A 29 7.28 -18.98 1.19
CA LEU A 29 8.14 -19.92 1.93
C LEU A 29 8.65 -21.07 1.04
N ARG A 30 7.84 -21.56 0.11
CA ARG A 30 8.28 -22.58 -0.87
C ARG A 30 9.43 -22.07 -1.73
N MET A 31 9.45 -20.80 -2.12
CA MET A 31 10.58 -20.23 -2.86
C MET A 31 11.85 -20.26 -2.00
N LEU A 32 11.79 -19.82 -0.74
CA LEU A 32 12.94 -19.87 0.17
C LEU A 32 13.45 -21.31 0.38
N LEU A 33 12.55 -22.27 0.60
CA LEU A 33 12.90 -23.68 0.80
C LEU A 33 13.55 -24.33 -0.44
N ASN A 34 13.23 -23.82 -1.62
CA ASN A 34 13.80 -24.28 -2.90
C ASN A 34 15.05 -23.48 -3.33
N GLY A 35 15.62 -22.66 -2.45
CA GLY A 35 16.85 -21.91 -2.71
C GLY A 35 16.65 -20.54 -3.38
N GLY A 36 15.40 -20.06 -3.46
CA GLY A 36 15.07 -18.72 -3.92
C GLY A 36 15.49 -17.63 -2.95
N SER A 37 15.53 -16.39 -3.43
CA SER A 37 15.82 -15.18 -2.64
C SER A 37 14.59 -14.66 -1.90
N ALA A 38 14.78 -13.68 -1.03
CA ALA A 38 13.70 -12.91 -0.41
C ALA A 38 12.78 -12.26 -1.46
N VAL A 39 13.34 -11.87 -2.61
CA VAL A 39 12.59 -11.27 -3.73
C VAL A 39 11.71 -12.31 -4.43
N ASP A 40 12.25 -13.51 -4.73
CA ASP A 40 11.45 -14.61 -5.29
C ASP A 40 10.27 -14.95 -4.38
N ALA A 41 10.51 -14.98 -3.07
CA ALA A 41 9.48 -15.24 -2.07
C ALA A 41 8.41 -14.14 -2.03
N ALA A 42 8.80 -12.87 -2.08
CA ALA A 42 7.88 -11.74 -2.05
C ALA A 42 7.02 -11.67 -3.32
N VAL A 43 7.60 -11.89 -4.50
CA VAL A 43 6.85 -11.90 -5.78
C VAL A 43 5.91 -13.10 -5.84
N ALA A 44 6.34 -14.31 -5.40
CA ALA A 44 5.46 -15.47 -5.34
C ALA A 44 4.26 -15.25 -4.40
N ALA A 45 4.48 -14.59 -3.25
CA ALA A 45 3.42 -14.21 -2.34
C ALA A 45 2.49 -13.16 -2.97
N ALA A 46 3.02 -12.12 -3.62
CA ALA A 46 2.24 -11.08 -4.30
C ALA A 46 1.35 -11.65 -5.41
N ALA A 47 1.91 -12.50 -6.27
CA ALA A 47 1.15 -13.19 -7.31
C ALA A 47 0.08 -14.12 -6.73
N THR A 48 0.38 -14.82 -5.61
CA THR A 48 -0.61 -15.67 -4.93
C THR A 48 -1.73 -14.84 -4.31
N LEU A 49 -1.42 -13.68 -3.71
CA LEU A 49 -2.42 -12.76 -3.16
C LEU A 49 -3.36 -12.24 -4.24
N SER A 50 -2.89 -12.03 -5.48
CA SER A 50 -3.78 -11.65 -6.59
C SER A 50 -4.86 -12.69 -6.90
N VAL A 51 -4.67 -13.93 -6.40
CA VAL A 51 -5.65 -15.03 -6.50
C VAL A 51 -6.49 -15.15 -5.23
N VAL A 52 -5.83 -15.20 -4.05
CA VAL A 52 -6.51 -15.54 -2.78
C VAL A 52 -7.04 -14.33 -2.02
N GLU A 53 -6.68 -13.13 -2.45
CA GLU A 53 -7.13 -11.82 -1.93
C GLU A 53 -7.36 -10.81 -3.06
N PRO A 54 -8.15 -11.18 -4.11
CA PRO A 54 -8.24 -10.38 -5.35
C PRO A 54 -8.97 -9.04 -5.17
N HIS A 55 -9.66 -8.84 -4.06
CA HIS A 55 -10.31 -7.58 -3.74
C HIS A 55 -9.29 -6.48 -3.39
N SER A 56 -8.14 -6.84 -2.83
CA SER A 56 -7.13 -5.89 -2.37
C SER A 56 -5.99 -5.67 -3.36
N THR A 57 -5.69 -6.68 -4.20
CA THR A 57 -4.48 -6.70 -5.04
C THR A 57 -4.64 -7.49 -6.33
N GLY A 58 -3.73 -7.29 -7.28
CA GLY A 58 -3.74 -8.04 -8.53
C GLY A 58 -2.70 -7.56 -9.55
N ALA A 59 -2.59 -8.30 -10.66
CA ALA A 59 -1.80 -7.90 -11.82
C ALA A 59 -2.28 -6.59 -12.45
N GLY A 60 -3.57 -6.26 -12.27
CA GLY A 60 -4.18 -5.00 -12.71
C GLY A 60 -3.94 -3.81 -11.76
N GLY A 61 -3.07 -3.95 -10.76
CA GLY A 61 -2.74 -2.94 -9.76
C GLY A 61 -1.36 -2.33 -9.90
N ASP A 62 -0.94 -1.61 -8.85
CA ASP A 62 0.37 -0.97 -8.70
C ASP A 62 1.20 -1.66 -7.60
N MET A 63 2.51 -1.38 -7.61
CA MET A 63 3.44 -1.93 -6.63
C MET A 63 4.55 -0.93 -6.27
N PHE A 64 4.98 -0.96 -5.01
CA PHE A 64 6.23 -0.38 -4.53
C PHE A 64 7.00 -1.42 -3.73
N SER A 65 8.33 -1.32 -3.76
CA SER A 65 9.19 -2.21 -2.97
C SER A 65 10.44 -1.51 -2.47
N LEU A 66 10.87 -1.91 -1.26
CA LEU A 66 12.24 -1.74 -0.78
C LEU A 66 12.92 -3.11 -0.73
N VAL A 67 14.17 -3.16 -1.15
CA VAL A 67 15.00 -4.37 -1.07
C VAL A 67 16.28 -4.02 -0.33
N TYR A 68 16.53 -4.71 0.78
CA TYR A 68 17.84 -4.69 1.42
C TYR A 68 18.68 -5.84 0.88
N ASN A 69 19.84 -5.51 0.32
CA ASN A 69 20.82 -6.49 -0.14
C ASN A 69 21.96 -6.59 0.88
N ALA A 70 22.07 -7.75 1.52
CA ALA A 70 23.04 -7.99 2.59
C ALA A 70 24.50 -7.97 2.09
N SER A 71 24.75 -8.25 0.80
CA SER A 71 26.11 -8.30 0.26
C SER A 71 26.77 -6.93 0.11
N ASP A 72 26.00 -5.90 -0.21
CA ASP A 72 26.47 -4.52 -0.33
C ASP A 72 25.92 -3.59 0.76
N LYS A 73 25.06 -4.13 1.63
CA LYS A 73 24.44 -3.43 2.78
C LYS A 73 23.65 -2.18 2.37
N LYS A 74 22.96 -2.26 1.23
CA LYS A 74 22.20 -1.14 0.67
C LYS A 74 20.70 -1.46 0.62
N VAL A 75 19.92 -0.38 0.78
CA VAL A 75 18.48 -0.38 0.54
C VAL A 75 18.21 0.18 -0.85
N TYR A 76 17.55 -0.59 -1.69
CA TYR A 76 17.09 -0.24 -3.02
C TYR A 76 15.60 0.03 -3.02
N SER A 77 15.14 1.02 -3.77
CA SER A 77 13.72 1.37 -3.89
C SER A 77 13.24 1.20 -5.33
N LEU A 78 12.10 0.55 -5.48
CA LEU A 78 11.42 0.35 -6.76
C LEU A 78 10.05 1.02 -6.74
N ASN A 79 9.82 1.88 -7.73
CA ASN A 79 8.53 2.48 -8.03
C ASN A 79 7.93 1.79 -9.26
N ALA A 80 6.91 0.98 -9.07
CA ALA A 80 6.13 0.36 -10.13
C ALA A 80 4.67 0.83 -10.05
N SER A 81 4.47 2.14 -9.89
CA SER A 81 3.15 2.78 -10.02
C SER A 81 2.94 3.27 -11.45
N GLY A 82 1.72 3.15 -11.93
CA GLY A 82 1.37 3.57 -13.27
C GLY A 82 1.14 5.07 -13.41
N HIS A 83 1.30 5.56 -14.64
CA HIS A 83 0.94 6.92 -15.02
C HIS A 83 -0.54 6.99 -15.42
N SER A 84 -1.13 8.18 -15.34
CA SER A 84 -2.38 8.48 -16.03
C SER A 84 -2.17 8.32 -17.54
N PRO A 85 -3.22 7.91 -18.29
CA PRO A 85 -3.14 7.82 -19.75
C PRO A 85 -2.75 9.14 -20.40
N ALA A 86 -2.09 9.08 -21.57
CA ALA A 86 -1.70 10.26 -22.36
C ALA A 86 -2.89 11.15 -22.78
N ALA A 87 -4.09 10.57 -22.86
CA ALA A 87 -5.33 11.27 -23.19
C ALA A 87 -6.08 11.81 -21.94
N ALA A 88 -5.56 11.66 -20.73
CA ALA A 88 -6.22 12.11 -19.52
C ALA A 88 -6.42 13.65 -19.52
N SER A 89 -7.63 14.09 -19.17
CA SER A 89 -8.01 15.51 -19.27
C SER A 89 -8.89 15.95 -18.09
N THR A 90 -8.35 16.85 -17.28
CA THR A 90 -9.12 17.55 -16.21
C THR A 90 -10.26 18.37 -16.80
N ASP A 91 -10.03 19.04 -17.94
CA ASP A 91 -11.05 19.89 -18.59
C ASP A 91 -12.24 19.05 -19.08
N GLU A 92 -11.99 17.86 -19.65
CA GLU A 92 -13.05 16.93 -20.05
C GLU A 92 -13.94 16.52 -18.86
N LEU A 93 -13.34 16.18 -17.73
CA LEU A 93 -14.10 15.77 -16.55
C LEU A 93 -14.88 16.93 -15.94
N ARG A 94 -14.31 18.14 -15.94
CA ARG A 94 -15.01 19.36 -15.51
C ARG A 94 -16.19 19.70 -16.41
N GLN A 95 -16.06 19.55 -17.74
CA GLN A 95 -17.16 19.73 -18.70
C GLN A 95 -18.28 18.71 -18.45
N LYS A 96 -17.96 17.53 -17.96
CA LYS A 96 -18.92 16.51 -17.50
C LYS A 96 -19.49 16.80 -16.10
N ASN A 97 -19.21 17.96 -15.50
CA ASN A 97 -19.60 18.37 -14.17
C ASN A 97 -19.08 17.45 -13.04
N MET A 98 -17.97 16.75 -13.25
CA MET A 98 -17.32 15.96 -12.22
C MET A 98 -16.52 16.90 -11.29
N ARG A 99 -16.63 16.67 -9.99
CA ARG A 99 -15.83 17.36 -8.96
C ARG A 99 -14.65 16.53 -8.49
N GLN A 100 -14.74 15.21 -8.67
CA GLN A 100 -13.73 14.21 -8.36
C GLN A 100 -13.82 13.07 -9.37
N ILE A 101 -12.81 12.23 -9.45
CA ILE A 101 -12.82 11.04 -10.30
C ILE A 101 -13.42 9.90 -9.47
N PRO A 102 -14.58 9.33 -9.85
CA PRO A 102 -15.16 8.20 -9.14
C PRO A 102 -14.25 6.97 -9.22
N ASP A 103 -14.12 6.23 -8.15
CA ASP A 103 -13.23 5.07 -8.04
C ASP A 103 -13.74 3.82 -8.80
N ASP A 104 -14.99 3.83 -9.25
CA ASP A 104 -15.63 2.82 -10.10
C ASP A 104 -15.69 3.22 -11.58
N SER A 105 -15.04 4.32 -11.94
CA SER A 105 -15.04 4.89 -13.28
C SER A 105 -13.88 4.39 -14.15
N PRO A 106 -14.03 4.20 -15.46
CA PRO A 106 -12.91 3.95 -16.37
C PRO A 106 -11.89 5.10 -16.43
N TYR A 107 -12.27 6.31 -16.01
CA TYR A 107 -11.37 7.46 -15.89
C TYR A 107 -10.37 7.33 -14.72
N SER A 108 -10.67 6.48 -13.74
CA SER A 108 -9.75 6.23 -12.61
C SER A 108 -8.69 5.15 -12.90
N VAL A 109 -8.74 4.52 -14.06
CA VAL A 109 -7.75 3.53 -14.48
C VAL A 109 -6.46 4.23 -14.88
N THR A 110 -5.38 4.00 -14.12
CA THR A 110 -3.99 4.30 -14.53
C THR A 110 -3.36 3.04 -15.12
N VAL A 111 -2.22 3.16 -15.78
CA VAL A 111 -1.52 1.98 -16.31
C VAL A 111 -1.22 1.03 -15.15
N PRO A 112 -1.63 -0.25 -15.18
CA PRO A 112 -1.28 -1.20 -14.13
C PRO A 112 0.23 -1.43 -14.06
N GLY A 113 0.85 -1.21 -12.90
CA GLY A 113 2.31 -1.26 -12.78
C GLY A 113 2.86 -2.53 -12.14
N ALA A 114 2.02 -3.34 -11.46
CA ALA A 114 2.48 -4.46 -10.62
C ALA A 114 3.36 -5.48 -11.37
N VAL A 115 2.98 -5.87 -12.58
CA VAL A 115 3.71 -6.90 -13.36
C VAL A 115 5.10 -6.41 -13.76
N SER A 116 5.26 -5.12 -14.11
CA SER A 116 6.58 -4.53 -14.39
C SER A 116 7.48 -4.52 -13.14
N GLY A 117 6.88 -4.30 -11.98
CA GLY A 117 7.58 -4.36 -10.72
C GLY A 117 8.03 -5.78 -10.35
N TRP A 118 7.19 -6.79 -10.55
CA TRP A 118 7.58 -8.20 -10.36
C TRP A 118 8.76 -8.56 -11.25
N GLN A 119 8.72 -8.18 -12.54
CA GLN A 119 9.82 -8.42 -13.48
C GLN A 119 11.10 -7.73 -13.03
N ALA A 120 11.03 -6.43 -12.74
CA ALA A 120 12.21 -5.64 -12.34
C ALA A 120 12.86 -6.18 -11.05
N LEU A 121 12.06 -6.64 -10.09
CA LEU A 121 12.55 -7.28 -8.86
C LEU A 121 13.29 -8.58 -9.16
N LEU A 122 12.68 -9.47 -9.95
CA LEU A 122 13.26 -10.77 -10.31
C LEU A 122 14.53 -10.62 -11.15
N ASP A 123 14.54 -9.70 -12.11
CA ASP A 123 15.71 -9.44 -12.97
C ASP A 123 16.94 -8.98 -12.18
N LYS A 124 16.73 -8.21 -11.10
CA LYS A 124 17.84 -7.63 -10.34
C LYS A 124 18.27 -8.47 -9.14
N PHE A 125 17.33 -9.09 -8.44
CA PHE A 125 17.58 -9.77 -7.17
C PHE A 125 17.01 -11.18 -7.08
N GLY A 126 16.26 -11.63 -8.11
CA GLY A 126 15.73 -12.98 -8.17
C GLY A 126 16.80 -14.02 -8.40
N LYS A 127 16.59 -15.23 -7.90
CA LYS A 127 17.38 -16.45 -8.16
C LYS A 127 16.60 -17.45 -9.02
N MET A 128 15.30 -17.21 -9.21
CA MET A 128 14.38 -18.09 -9.93
C MET A 128 13.71 -17.36 -11.11
N PRO A 129 13.43 -18.06 -12.22
CA PRO A 129 12.67 -17.45 -13.31
C PRO A 129 11.22 -17.20 -12.90
N MET A 130 10.57 -16.20 -13.52
CA MET A 130 9.17 -15.84 -13.25
C MET A 130 8.23 -17.04 -13.39
N SER A 131 8.51 -17.97 -14.32
CA SER A 131 7.74 -19.19 -14.53
C SER A 131 7.71 -20.13 -13.32
N GLU A 132 8.78 -20.16 -12.51
CA GLU A 132 8.80 -20.91 -11.25
C GLU A 132 8.11 -20.12 -10.12
N VAL A 133 8.36 -18.82 -10.06
CA VAL A 133 7.85 -17.94 -9.00
C VAL A 133 6.32 -17.84 -9.03
N LEU A 134 5.71 -17.83 -10.22
CA LEU A 134 4.25 -17.71 -10.38
C LEU A 134 3.50 -19.06 -10.29
N LYS A 135 4.18 -20.21 -10.31
CA LYS A 135 3.55 -21.53 -10.23
C LYS A 135 2.52 -21.70 -9.10
N PRO A 136 2.81 -21.28 -7.83
CA PRO A 136 1.82 -21.43 -6.77
C PRO A 136 0.53 -20.66 -7.04
N ALA A 137 0.62 -19.42 -7.53
CA ALA A 137 -0.53 -18.59 -7.88
C ALA A 137 -1.37 -19.23 -8.98
N ILE A 138 -0.72 -19.68 -10.07
CA ILE A 138 -1.37 -20.38 -11.18
C ILE A 138 -2.08 -21.64 -10.69
N ALA A 139 -1.42 -22.42 -9.83
CA ALA A 139 -2.01 -23.64 -9.28
C ALA A 139 -3.26 -23.37 -8.43
N TYR A 140 -3.24 -22.36 -7.56
CA TYR A 140 -4.43 -21.97 -6.78
C TYR A 140 -5.56 -21.43 -7.67
N ALA A 141 -5.25 -20.61 -8.65
CA ALA A 141 -6.25 -20.08 -9.56
C ALA A 141 -6.92 -21.19 -10.39
N ALA A 142 -6.14 -22.15 -10.91
CA ALA A 142 -6.64 -23.24 -11.76
C ALA A 142 -7.36 -24.34 -10.97
N ALA A 143 -6.75 -24.84 -9.87
CA ALA A 143 -7.30 -25.93 -9.08
C ALA A 143 -8.37 -25.48 -8.09
N GLY A 144 -8.33 -24.20 -7.68
CA GLY A 144 -9.16 -23.62 -6.64
C GLY A 144 -8.51 -23.65 -5.26
N TYR A 145 -9.02 -22.77 -4.38
CA TYR A 145 -8.59 -22.61 -3.00
C TYR A 145 -9.80 -22.35 -2.10
N PRO A 146 -9.77 -22.77 -0.82
CA PRO A 146 -10.83 -22.45 0.13
C PRO A 146 -10.76 -20.97 0.53
N VAL A 147 -11.88 -20.25 0.41
CA VAL A 147 -11.96 -18.84 0.77
C VAL A 147 -12.01 -18.68 2.29
N SER A 148 -11.22 -17.76 2.85
CA SER A 148 -11.23 -17.46 4.28
C SER A 148 -12.41 -16.57 4.67
N GLU A 149 -12.72 -16.52 5.96
CA GLU A 149 -13.87 -15.76 6.50
C GLU A 149 -13.78 -14.28 6.18
N ILE A 150 -12.63 -13.65 6.43
CA ILE A 150 -12.41 -12.22 6.18
C ILE A 150 -12.53 -11.91 4.69
N ILE A 151 -11.90 -12.73 3.83
CA ILE A 151 -11.95 -12.54 2.38
C ILE A 151 -13.37 -12.67 1.86
N SER A 152 -14.15 -13.63 2.37
CA SER A 152 -15.57 -13.77 2.03
C SER A 152 -16.37 -12.51 2.38
N GLU A 153 -16.15 -11.92 3.57
CA GLU A 153 -16.84 -10.70 4.02
C GLU A 153 -16.52 -9.50 3.10
N HIS A 154 -15.24 -9.26 2.79
CA HIS A 154 -14.83 -8.21 1.84
C HIS A 154 -15.40 -8.43 0.45
N TRP A 155 -15.42 -9.68 -0.03
CA TRP A 155 -15.99 -10.02 -1.32
C TRP A 155 -17.50 -9.75 -1.39
N GLN A 156 -18.24 -10.10 -0.32
CA GLN A 156 -19.67 -9.80 -0.23
C GLN A 156 -19.97 -8.30 -0.35
N GLY A 157 -19.13 -7.45 0.27
CA GLY A 157 -19.24 -5.99 0.16
C GLY A 157 -19.02 -5.44 -1.25
N ALA A 158 -18.43 -6.22 -2.16
CA ALA A 158 -18.08 -5.78 -3.53
C ALA A 158 -18.96 -6.39 -4.64
N VAL A 159 -19.91 -7.26 -4.34
CA VAL A 159 -20.75 -7.94 -5.36
C VAL A 159 -21.40 -6.94 -6.32
N SER A 160 -22.04 -5.89 -5.81
CA SER A 160 -22.67 -4.87 -6.64
C SER A 160 -21.71 -4.12 -7.56
N ARG A 161 -20.46 -3.94 -7.13
CA ARG A 161 -19.40 -3.33 -7.95
C ARG A 161 -18.98 -4.27 -9.09
N LEU A 162 -18.86 -5.56 -8.83
CA LEU A 162 -18.52 -6.56 -9.84
C LEU A 162 -19.66 -6.77 -10.85
N GLU A 163 -20.92 -6.75 -10.39
CA GLU A 163 -22.11 -6.89 -11.23
C GLU A 163 -22.34 -5.71 -12.18
N ALA A 164 -21.66 -4.57 -11.99
CA ALA A 164 -21.78 -3.42 -12.87
C ALA A 164 -21.34 -3.70 -14.31
N GLN A 165 -20.50 -4.73 -14.55
CA GLN A 165 -20.11 -5.21 -15.86
C GLN A 165 -20.27 -6.74 -15.94
N PRO A 166 -20.69 -7.28 -17.12
CA PRO A 166 -20.87 -8.73 -17.30
C PRO A 166 -19.64 -9.56 -16.98
N SER A 167 -18.43 -9.05 -17.26
CA SER A 167 -17.16 -9.72 -16.99
C SER A 167 -16.80 -9.80 -15.51
N GLY A 168 -17.45 -9.03 -14.63
CA GLY A 168 -17.31 -9.19 -13.20
C GLY A 168 -17.74 -10.56 -12.68
N ALA A 169 -18.58 -11.28 -13.45
CA ALA A 169 -18.94 -12.67 -13.15
C ALA A 169 -17.73 -13.62 -13.09
N GLU A 170 -16.60 -13.29 -13.73
CA GLU A 170 -15.35 -14.07 -13.64
C GLU A 170 -14.76 -14.11 -12.21
N LEU A 171 -15.16 -13.15 -11.38
CA LEU A 171 -14.77 -13.05 -9.97
C LEU A 171 -15.91 -13.41 -9.00
N LEU A 172 -16.97 -14.05 -9.48
CA LEU A 172 -18.10 -14.49 -8.66
C LEU A 172 -18.29 -16.00 -8.78
N LEU A 173 -18.75 -16.65 -7.71
CA LEU A 173 -19.13 -18.04 -7.70
C LEU A 173 -20.65 -18.14 -7.92
N ASP A 174 -21.08 -18.62 -9.09
CA ASP A 174 -22.49 -18.67 -9.48
C ASP A 174 -23.23 -17.32 -9.29
N GLY A 175 -22.54 -16.22 -9.62
CA GLY A 175 -23.07 -14.84 -9.50
C GLY A 175 -23.08 -14.29 -8.06
N LYS A 176 -22.38 -14.91 -7.13
CA LYS A 176 -22.32 -14.49 -5.70
C LYS A 176 -20.88 -14.45 -5.20
N ALA A 177 -20.66 -13.72 -4.12
CA ALA A 177 -19.43 -13.84 -3.38
C ALA A 177 -19.30 -15.26 -2.81
N PRO A 178 -18.10 -15.88 -2.84
CA PRO A 178 -17.89 -17.19 -2.25
C PRO A 178 -18.03 -17.11 -0.72
N MET A 179 -18.67 -18.12 -0.13
CA MET A 179 -18.79 -18.27 1.33
C MET A 179 -17.50 -18.82 1.95
N PRO A 180 -17.27 -18.63 3.26
CA PRO A 180 -16.12 -19.21 3.94
C PRO A 180 -16.04 -20.73 3.74
N GLY A 181 -14.86 -21.20 3.30
CA GLY A 181 -14.60 -22.61 3.00
C GLY A 181 -15.03 -23.08 1.62
N GLU A 182 -15.79 -22.30 0.86
CA GLU A 182 -16.08 -22.62 -0.54
C GLU A 182 -14.82 -22.57 -1.41
N LEU A 183 -14.78 -23.45 -2.41
CA LEU A 183 -13.64 -23.59 -3.30
C LEU A 183 -13.79 -22.62 -4.48
N MET A 184 -13.04 -21.52 -4.46
CA MET A 184 -13.02 -20.54 -5.55
C MET A 184 -11.98 -20.93 -6.60
N LYS A 185 -12.38 -20.94 -7.87
CA LYS A 185 -11.53 -21.12 -9.03
C LYS A 185 -11.59 -19.88 -9.91
N LEU A 186 -10.45 -19.51 -10.47
CA LEU A 186 -10.27 -18.33 -11.32
C LEU A 186 -9.52 -18.74 -12.62
N PRO A 187 -10.15 -19.52 -13.52
CA PRO A 187 -9.46 -20.08 -14.67
C PRO A 187 -8.96 -19.02 -15.65
N GLU A 188 -9.68 -17.91 -15.82
CA GLU A 188 -9.24 -16.77 -16.65
C GLU A 188 -7.98 -16.11 -16.06
N LEU A 189 -7.95 -15.93 -14.75
CA LEU A 189 -6.78 -15.40 -14.05
C LEU A 189 -5.59 -16.38 -14.09
N ALA A 190 -5.84 -17.70 -14.02
CA ALA A 190 -4.82 -18.71 -14.21
C ALA A 190 -4.17 -18.61 -15.59
N SER A 191 -4.97 -18.38 -16.62
CA SER A 191 -4.49 -18.18 -18.00
C SER A 191 -3.67 -16.90 -18.13
N THR A 192 -4.12 -15.80 -17.54
CA THR A 192 -3.41 -14.52 -17.50
C THR A 192 -2.05 -14.66 -16.81
N LEU A 193 -2.01 -15.26 -15.60
CA LEU A 193 -0.76 -15.49 -14.86
C LEU A 193 0.17 -16.45 -15.60
N SER A 194 -0.36 -17.46 -16.32
CA SER A 194 0.45 -18.36 -17.15
C SER A 194 1.12 -17.61 -18.31
N ALA A 195 0.38 -16.74 -19.01
CA ALA A 195 0.96 -15.90 -20.07
C ALA A 195 2.07 -14.98 -19.54
N ILE A 196 1.88 -14.37 -18.35
CA ILE A 196 2.91 -13.57 -17.69
C ILE A 196 4.11 -14.45 -17.31
N ALA A 197 3.88 -15.65 -16.77
CA ALA A 197 4.94 -16.57 -16.37
C ALA A 197 5.83 -17.01 -17.54
N GLU A 198 5.24 -17.20 -18.72
CA GLU A 198 5.92 -17.63 -19.94
C GLU A 198 6.63 -16.47 -20.68
N GLY A 199 5.95 -15.31 -20.80
CA GLY A 199 6.42 -14.21 -21.63
C GLY A 199 6.91 -12.98 -20.85
N GLY A 200 6.93 -13.05 -19.51
CA GLY A 200 7.34 -11.94 -18.64
C GLY A 200 6.42 -10.73 -18.76
N ALA A 201 6.93 -9.57 -18.34
CA ALA A 201 6.21 -8.31 -18.42
C ALA A 201 5.83 -7.92 -19.86
N GLU A 202 6.62 -8.33 -20.86
CA GLU A 202 6.29 -8.03 -22.27
C GLU A 202 4.96 -8.65 -22.70
N ALA A 203 4.63 -9.85 -22.24
CA ALA A 203 3.34 -10.50 -22.54
C ALA A 203 2.14 -9.72 -21.98
N PHE A 204 2.35 -8.96 -20.90
CA PHE A 204 1.32 -8.14 -20.28
C PHE A 204 1.20 -6.75 -20.89
N TYR A 205 2.32 -6.08 -21.12
CA TYR A 205 2.33 -4.67 -21.56
C TYR A 205 2.30 -4.50 -23.08
N LYS A 206 2.56 -5.56 -23.85
CA LYS A 206 2.61 -5.52 -25.31
C LYS A 206 1.70 -6.59 -25.91
N GLY A 207 1.31 -6.41 -27.15
CA GLY A 207 0.56 -7.39 -27.92
C GLY A 207 -0.90 -7.58 -27.47
N PRO A 208 -1.42 -8.84 -27.50
CA PRO A 208 -2.85 -9.10 -27.34
C PRO A 208 -3.42 -8.72 -25.95
N MET A 209 -2.65 -8.86 -24.88
CA MET A 209 -3.12 -8.52 -23.51
C MET A 209 -3.29 -7.01 -23.37
N ALA A 210 -2.30 -6.23 -23.78
CA ALA A 210 -2.37 -4.77 -23.74
C ALA A 210 -3.51 -4.23 -24.60
N ALA A 211 -3.70 -4.79 -25.80
CA ALA A 211 -4.82 -4.44 -26.67
C ALA A 211 -6.18 -4.74 -26.00
N LYS A 212 -6.34 -5.93 -25.40
CA LYS A 212 -7.56 -6.33 -24.70
C LYS A 212 -7.91 -5.40 -23.54
N VAL A 213 -6.91 -4.98 -22.73
CA VAL A 213 -7.10 -4.02 -21.65
C VAL A 213 -7.52 -2.66 -22.19
N ALA A 214 -6.81 -2.16 -23.20
CA ALA A 214 -7.08 -0.86 -23.82
C ALA A 214 -8.47 -0.82 -24.48
N ASP A 215 -8.81 -1.80 -25.32
CA ASP A 215 -10.10 -1.89 -26.00
C ASP A 215 -11.27 -1.93 -24.99
N PHE A 216 -11.10 -2.64 -23.88
CA PHE A 216 -12.12 -2.71 -22.84
C PHE A 216 -12.31 -1.36 -22.16
N VAL A 217 -11.23 -0.71 -21.72
CA VAL A 217 -11.31 0.60 -21.03
C VAL A 217 -11.86 1.68 -21.98
N GLN A 218 -11.41 1.72 -23.23
CA GLN A 218 -11.89 2.67 -24.24
C GLN A 218 -13.36 2.40 -24.62
N GLY A 219 -13.76 1.12 -24.71
CA GLY A 219 -15.16 0.74 -24.94
C GLY A 219 -16.12 1.25 -23.86
N LEU A 220 -15.62 1.52 -22.65
CA LEU A 220 -16.36 2.12 -21.55
C LEU A 220 -16.19 3.66 -21.48
N GLY A 221 -15.50 4.26 -22.45
CA GLY A 221 -15.26 5.70 -22.54
C GLY A 221 -14.05 6.20 -21.75
N GLY A 222 -13.20 5.30 -21.22
CA GLY A 222 -11.94 5.66 -20.56
C GLY A 222 -10.83 5.98 -21.57
N TRP A 223 -9.66 6.38 -21.06
CA TRP A 223 -8.58 6.93 -21.87
C TRP A 223 -7.42 5.97 -22.17
N LEU A 224 -7.30 4.86 -21.42
CA LEU A 224 -6.13 3.98 -21.48
C LEU A 224 -5.98 3.36 -22.85
N THR A 225 -4.78 3.48 -23.44
CA THR A 225 -4.44 2.92 -24.75
C THR A 225 -3.42 1.79 -24.64
N ALA A 226 -3.28 0.98 -25.69
CA ALA A 226 -2.23 -0.03 -25.77
C ALA A 226 -0.81 0.61 -25.81
N GLU A 227 -0.69 1.85 -26.29
CA GLU A 227 0.56 2.61 -26.29
C GLU A 227 0.92 3.05 -24.87
N ASP A 228 -0.04 3.52 -24.06
CA ASP A 228 0.19 3.83 -22.64
C ASP A 228 0.72 2.59 -21.89
N MET A 229 0.11 1.40 -22.16
CA MET A 229 0.58 0.13 -21.61
C MET A 229 2.02 -0.17 -22.05
N ALA A 230 2.31 -0.10 -23.35
CA ALA A 230 3.60 -0.46 -23.93
C ALA A 230 4.75 0.46 -23.51
N ASN A 231 4.45 1.72 -23.17
CA ASN A 231 5.42 2.72 -22.72
C ASN A 231 5.71 2.65 -21.21
N HIS A 232 4.99 1.80 -20.45
CA HIS A 232 5.18 1.69 -19.01
C HIS A 232 6.41 0.86 -18.65
N SER A 233 7.14 1.34 -17.63
CA SER A 233 8.22 0.62 -16.96
C SER A 233 8.24 0.93 -15.47
N ALA A 234 8.72 -0.03 -14.66
CA ALA A 234 9.07 0.24 -13.28
C ALA A 234 10.42 0.94 -13.19
N ASP A 235 10.57 1.88 -12.24
CA ASP A 235 11.76 2.69 -12.06
C ASP A 235 12.48 2.35 -10.76
N TRP A 236 13.77 2.01 -10.86
CA TRP A 236 14.66 2.00 -9.71
C TRP A 236 15.01 3.42 -9.34
N VAL A 237 14.68 3.82 -8.12
CA VAL A 237 14.88 5.17 -7.58
C VAL A 237 15.63 5.10 -6.26
N ASP A 238 16.32 6.17 -5.88
CA ASP A 238 17.03 6.21 -4.60
C ASP A 238 16.04 6.25 -3.44
N ALA A 239 16.21 5.36 -2.48
CA ALA A 239 15.41 5.36 -1.25
C ALA A 239 15.71 6.62 -0.43
N ILE A 240 14.68 7.18 0.20
CA ILE A 240 14.80 8.29 1.15
C ILE A 240 14.83 7.77 2.59
N SER A 241 15.50 8.48 3.50
CA SER A 241 15.60 8.05 4.88
C SER A 241 15.71 9.20 5.87
N THR A 242 15.45 8.89 7.13
CA THR A 242 15.80 9.74 8.28
C THR A 242 16.34 8.88 9.41
N ASP A 243 17.21 9.45 10.23
CA ASP A 243 17.56 8.86 11.51
C ASP A 243 16.45 9.18 12.53
N TYR A 244 16.04 8.17 13.30
CA TYR A 244 15.18 8.31 14.45
C TYR A 244 15.79 7.57 15.63
N ARG A 245 16.40 8.33 16.56
CA ARG A 245 17.06 7.79 17.77
C ARG A 245 18.10 6.70 17.48
N GLY A 246 18.92 6.90 16.44
CA GLY A 246 19.98 5.96 16.05
C GLY A 246 19.52 4.79 15.21
N VAL A 247 18.28 4.81 14.72
CA VAL A 247 17.74 3.86 13.75
C VAL A 247 17.46 4.60 12.45
N THR A 248 18.07 4.18 11.35
CA THR A 248 17.78 4.76 10.02
C THR A 248 16.52 4.11 9.45
N CYS A 249 15.47 4.92 9.28
CA CYS A 249 14.19 4.50 8.71
C CYS A 249 14.13 4.87 7.23
N TRP A 250 13.84 3.89 6.36
CA TRP A 250 13.86 3.99 4.92
C TRP A 250 12.46 3.93 4.32
N GLN A 251 12.22 4.75 3.28
CA GLN A 251 10.97 4.79 2.52
C GLN A 251 11.25 4.96 1.02
N CYS A 252 10.24 4.64 0.18
CA CYS A 252 10.26 5.05 -1.21
C CYS A 252 10.05 6.56 -1.32
N PRO A 253 10.69 7.24 -2.29
CA PRO A 253 10.48 8.67 -2.52
C PRO A 253 9.08 8.96 -3.12
N PRO A 254 8.64 10.23 -3.19
CA PRO A 254 7.46 10.61 -3.96
C PRO A 254 7.50 10.05 -5.41
N ASN A 255 6.37 9.81 -6.02
CA ASN A 255 4.95 10.13 -5.71
C ASN A 255 4.35 9.38 -4.51
N ASN A 256 5.12 8.62 -3.81
CA ASN A 256 4.80 7.76 -2.67
C ASN A 256 4.69 8.59 -1.38
N GLN A 257 3.70 8.29 -0.52
CA GLN A 257 3.51 9.00 0.77
C GLN A 257 4.49 8.58 1.89
N GLY A 258 5.52 7.78 1.61
CA GLY A 258 6.52 7.38 2.59
C GLY A 258 7.21 8.56 3.28
N VAL A 259 7.32 9.68 2.57
CA VAL A 259 7.82 10.94 3.13
C VAL A 259 7.04 11.38 4.39
N ASN A 260 5.73 11.07 4.49
CA ASN A 260 4.91 11.41 5.66
C ASN A 260 5.38 10.66 6.91
N VAL A 261 5.84 9.40 6.76
CA VAL A 261 6.41 8.62 7.87
C VAL A 261 7.68 9.30 8.38
N LEU A 262 8.58 9.67 7.47
CA LEU A 262 9.86 10.30 7.82
C LEU A 262 9.66 11.68 8.45
N MET A 263 8.72 12.49 7.95
CA MET A 263 8.33 13.76 8.57
C MET A 263 7.76 13.54 9.97
N ALA A 264 6.84 12.58 10.14
CA ALA A 264 6.23 12.29 11.44
C ALA A 264 7.27 11.80 12.47
N LEU A 265 8.23 10.96 12.06
CA LEU A 265 9.35 10.54 12.91
C LEU A 265 10.24 11.72 13.31
N ASN A 266 10.58 12.60 12.36
CA ASN A 266 11.36 13.81 12.66
C ASN A 266 10.65 14.76 13.64
N LEU A 267 9.32 14.89 13.51
CA LEU A 267 8.50 15.64 14.47
C LEU A 267 8.51 14.97 15.85
N ALA A 268 8.29 13.66 15.90
CA ALA A 268 8.21 12.88 17.13
C ALA A 268 9.54 12.87 17.91
N GLU A 269 10.67 12.91 17.22
CA GLU A 269 12.01 12.88 17.85
C GLU A 269 12.24 14.03 18.83
N GLY A 270 11.58 15.17 18.62
CA GLY A 270 11.70 16.32 19.53
C GLY A 270 10.94 16.20 20.85
N PHE A 271 10.21 15.10 21.08
CA PHE A 271 9.48 14.83 22.31
C PHE A 271 10.12 13.67 23.08
N ASP A 272 10.11 13.74 24.40
CA ASP A 272 10.48 12.63 25.26
C ASP A 272 9.30 11.65 25.43
N LEU A 273 9.00 10.88 24.35
CA LEU A 273 7.87 9.95 24.35
C LEU A 273 8.02 8.85 25.40
N ALA A 274 9.25 8.36 25.62
CA ALA A 274 9.52 7.37 26.66
C ALA A 274 9.21 7.91 28.06
N GLY A 275 9.54 9.17 28.31
CA GLY A 275 9.27 9.85 29.59
C GLY A 275 7.78 10.18 29.81
N THR A 276 6.99 10.33 28.74
CA THR A 276 5.53 10.56 28.86
C THR A 276 4.75 9.27 29.13
N GLY A 277 5.34 8.09 28.88
CA GLY A 277 4.78 6.79 29.22
C GLY A 277 4.05 6.08 28.06
N PHE A 278 4.17 4.75 28.06
CA PHE A 278 3.52 3.89 27.05
C PHE A 278 1.99 3.95 27.19
N GLN A 279 1.30 4.21 26.08
CA GLN A 279 -0.17 4.29 25.99
C GLN A 279 -0.80 5.41 26.87
N GLU A 280 -0.03 6.42 27.28
CA GLU A 280 -0.55 7.58 27.99
C GLU A 280 -1.09 8.64 27.03
N SER A 281 -1.99 9.48 27.52
CA SER A 281 -2.66 10.51 26.71
C SER A 281 -1.72 11.53 26.10
N GLU A 282 -0.63 11.88 26.80
CA GLU A 282 0.37 12.80 26.30
C GLU A 282 1.17 12.21 25.14
N THR A 283 1.51 10.92 25.22
CA THR A 283 2.16 10.18 24.13
C THR A 283 1.27 10.11 22.90
N PHE A 284 0.00 9.72 23.08
CA PHE A 284 -0.98 9.72 21.98
C PHE A 284 -1.14 11.11 21.37
N HIS A 285 -1.28 12.14 22.21
CA HIS A 285 -1.43 13.52 21.73
C HIS A 285 -0.26 13.94 20.85
N HIS A 286 0.99 13.74 21.29
CA HIS A 286 2.16 14.11 20.49
C HIS A 286 2.23 13.34 19.19
N MET A 287 2.02 12.01 19.19
CA MET A 287 2.00 11.20 17.96
C MET A 287 0.89 11.63 17.01
N ILE A 288 -0.32 11.89 17.51
CA ILE A 288 -1.45 12.37 16.71
C ILE A 288 -1.11 13.70 16.04
N GLU A 289 -0.58 14.67 16.75
CA GLU A 289 -0.22 15.97 16.19
C GLU A 289 0.92 15.85 15.16
N CYS A 290 1.92 14.98 15.39
CA CYS A 290 2.97 14.68 14.42
C CYS A 290 2.38 14.10 13.12
N VAL A 291 1.45 13.15 13.23
CA VAL A 291 0.75 12.56 12.08
C VAL A 291 -0.07 13.62 11.34
N ARG A 292 -0.84 14.43 12.06
CA ARG A 292 -1.69 15.48 11.48
C ARG A 292 -0.87 16.46 10.65
N LEU A 293 0.24 16.96 11.18
CA LEU A 293 1.15 17.88 10.47
C LEU A 293 1.79 17.21 9.25
N ALA A 294 2.38 16.02 9.44
CA ALA A 294 3.07 15.31 8.37
C ALA A 294 2.12 14.96 7.21
N MET A 295 0.88 14.54 7.52
CA MET A 295 -0.10 14.21 6.48
C MET A 295 -0.61 15.46 5.77
N THR A 296 -0.84 16.58 6.48
CA THR A 296 -1.24 17.85 5.87
C THR A 296 -0.20 18.32 4.86
N ASP A 297 1.08 18.31 5.25
CA ASP A 297 2.17 18.72 4.36
C ASP A 297 2.34 17.73 3.20
N GLY A 298 2.26 16.43 3.47
CA GLY A 298 2.36 15.41 2.44
C GLY A 298 1.25 15.47 1.39
N MET A 299 0.02 15.70 1.80
CA MET A 299 -1.11 15.86 0.87
C MET A 299 -0.96 17.12 0.00
N HIS A 300 -0.32 18.15 0.52
CA HIS A 300 -0.10 19.40 -0.24
C HIS A 300 1.07 19.29 -1.23
N PHE A 301 2.18 18.63 -0.85
CA PHE A 301 3.42 18.66 -1.62
C PHE A 301 3.69 17.39 -2.43
N VAL A 302 3.18 16.21 -2.02
CA VAL A 302 3.51 14.94 -2.66
C VAL A 302 2.70 14.72 -3.93
N THR A 303 3.41 14.52 -5.03
CA THR A 303 2.86 14.20 -6.36
C THR A 303 3.95 13.54 -7.19
N ASP A 304 3.75 13.41 -8.49
CA ASP A 304 4.78 13.00 -9.45
C ASP A 304 6.09 13.76 -9.21
N PRO A 305 7.25 13.07 -9.15
CA PRO A 305 8.55 13.72 -8.90
C PRO A 305 8.85 14.89 -9.81
N SER A 306 8.38 14.84 -11.07
CA SER A 306 8.60 15.91 -12.07
C SER A 306 7.81 17.19 -11.79
N LYS A 307 6.85 17.14 -10.85
CA LYS A 307 5.89 18.21 -10.53
C LYS A 307 5.97 18.69 -9.07
N ILE A 308 6.87 18.13 -8.28
CA ILE A 308 7.03 18.52 -6.87
C ILE A 308 7.58 19.95 -6.80
N SER A 309 6.89 20.81 -6.04
CA SER A 309 7.24 22.23 -5.81
C SER A 309 8.26 22.43 -4.69
N MET A 310 8.38 21.46 -3.76
CA MET A 310 9.31 21.51 -2.64
C MET A 310 10.17 20.25 -2.64
N GLU A 311 11.51 20.41 -2.63
CA GLU A 311 12.43 19.27 -2.59
C GLU A 311 12.15 18.33 -1.42
N THR A 312 12.11 17.02 -1.68
CA THR A 312 11.87 15.99 -0.68
C THR A 312 12.87 16.07 0.48
N SER A 313 14.14 16.37 0.18
CA SER A 313 15.19 16.57 1.18
C SER A 313 14.86 17.66 2.21
N LYS A 314 14.18 18.72 1.78
CA LYS A 314 13.73 19.79 2.68
C LYS A 314 12.57 19.32 3.56
N LEU A 315 11.59 18.62 2.99
CA LEU A 315 10.44 18.09 3.75
C LEU A 315 10.87 17.16 4.89
N ILE A 316 11.87 16.31 4.66
CA ILE A 316 12.39 15.36 5.67
C ILE A 316 13.57 15.92 6.48
N SER A 317 13.86 17.24 6.38
CA SER A 317 14.94 17.83 7.17
C SER A 317 14.53 18.03 8.64
N LYS A 318 15.49 17.91 9.55
CA LYS A 318 15.26 18.18 10.99
C LYS A 318 14.87 19.65 11.21
N ALA A 319 15.44 20.58 10.43
CA ALA A 319 15.10 22.01 10.53
C ALA A 319 13.62 22.28 10.17
N TYR A 320 13.09 21.63 9.13
CA TYR A 320 11.67 21.72 8.79
C TYR A 320 10.80 21.11 9.89
N ALA A 321 11.22 19.98 10.44
CA ALA A 321 10.50 19.37 11.55
C ALA A 321 10.49 20.27 12.81
N ASP A 322 11.57 20.96 13.13
CA ASP A 322 11.64 21.89 14.26
C ASP A 322 10.68 23.09 14.08
N GLU A 323 10.62 23.65 12.85
CA GLU A 323 9.65 24.69 12.50
C GLU A 323 8.23 24.21 12.70
N ARG A 324 7.87 23.07 12.12
CA ARG A 324 6.51 22.51 12.20
C ARG A 324 6.14 22.06 13.61
N ARG A 325 7.08 21.51 14.38
CA ARG A 325 6.88 21.10 15.78
C ARG A 325 6.52 22.25 16.68
N SER A 326 6.97 23.48 16.37
CA SER A 326 6.61 24.68 17.15
C SER A 326 5.10 24.95 17.21
N LEU A 327 4.33 24.35 16.29
CA LEU A 327 2.86 24.44 16.27
C LEU A 327 2.18 23.47 17.24
N ILE A 328 2.91 22.48 17.76
CA ILE A 328 2.35 21.46 18.67
C ILE A 328 2.38 22.00 20.10
N HIS A 329 1.21 22.13 20.70
CA HIS A 329 1.04 22.59 22.07
C HIS A 329 0.75 21.40 22.99
N ARG A 330 1.47 21.26 24.10
CA ARG A 330 1.32 20.15 25.04
C ARG A 330 -0.12 19.89 25.51
N ASN A 331 -0.93 20.95 25.66
CA ASN A 331 -2.23 20.90 26.32
C ASN A 331 -3.40 21.17 25.36
N ALA A 332 -3.15 21.36 24.08
CA ALA A 332 -4.21 21.68 23.12
C ALA A 332 -3.89 21.13 21.72
N ALA A 333 -4.89 20.51 21.11
CA ALA A 333 -4.82 20.13 19.70
C ALA A 333 -4.72 21.35 18.80
N ILE A 334 -3.98 21.27 17.70
CA ILE A 334 -3.89 22.31 16.70
C ILE A 334 -5.30 22.54 16.09
N ALA A 335 -5.83 23.76 16.24
CA ALA A 335 -7.23 24.04 15.90
C ALA A 335 -7.49 24.10 14.39
N ASN A 336 -6.59 24.70 13.62
CA ASN A 336 -6.75 24.96 12.19
C ASN A 336 -5.57 24.36 11.43
N LEU A 337 -5.68 23.08 11.09
CA LEU A 337 -4.89 22.49 10.03
C LEU A 337 -5.75 22.60 8.76
N GLU A 338 -5.26 23.31 7.76
CA GLU A 338 -5.88 23.26 6.44
C GLU A 338 -5.66 21.85 5.90
N VAL A 339 -6.78 21.14 5.74
CA VAL A 339 -6.80 19.77 5.24
C VAL A 339 -7.10 19.84 3.75
N GLY A 340 -6.23 19.27 2.92
CA GLY A 340 -6.59 18.97 1.53
C GLY A 340 -7.75 17.97 1.51
N ASP A 341 -8.55 17.94 0.44
CA ASP A 341 -9.71 17.05 0.28
C ASP A 341 -9.22 15.63 -0.09
N PRO A 342 -9.06 14.69 0.87
CA PRO A 342 -8.66 13.34 0.60
C PRO A 342 -9.87 12.43 0.55
N ASN A 343 -10.48 12.30 -0.60
CA ASN A 343 -11.45 11.22 -0.82
C ASN A 343 -10.69 9.90 -1.08
N ILE A 344 -9.99 9.40 -0.05
CA ILE A 344 -9.08 8.27 -0.17
C ILE A 344 -9.68 7.07 0.56
N LYS A 345 -10.22 6.11 -0.20
CA LYS A 345 -10.59 4.77 0.27
C LYS A 345 -9.66 3.76 -0.41
N SER A 346 -9.08 2.82 0.30
CA SER A 346 -8.17 1.84 -0.30
C SER A 346 -8.11 0.55 0.50
N ASP A 347 -8.09 -0.56 -0.24
CA ASP A 347 -7.63 -1.87 0.20
C ASP A 347 -6.23 -2.12 -0.35
N THR A 348 -5.42 -2.88 0.38
CA THR A 348 -3.99 -3.04 0.08
C THR A 348 -3.47 -4.32 0.72
N VAL A 349 -2.46 -4.97 0.11
CA VAL A 349 -1.71 -6.05 0.75
C VAL A 349 -0.27 -5.66 0.98
N TYR A 350 0.27 -6.08 2.13
CA TYR A 350 1.67 -5.97 2.49
C TYR A 350 2.34 -7.34 2.53
N ILE A 351 3.56 -7.43 2.00
CA ILE A 351 4.39 -8.62 2.00
C ILE A 351 5.78 -8.25 2.51
N THR A 352 6.32 -9.06 3.41
CA THR A 352 7.74 -9.02 3.73
C THR A 352 8.33 -10.41 3.69
N ALA A 353 9.53 -10.52 3.12
CA ALA A 353 10.32 -11.74 3.09
C ALA A 353 11.77 -11.45 3.45
N VAL A 354 12.36 -12.36 4.21
CA VAL A 354 13.81 -12.36 4.56
C VAL A 354 14.34 -13.73 4.21
N ASP A 355 15.50 -13.81 3.55
CA ASP A 355 16.15 -15.07 3.21
C ASP A 355 17.30 -15.42 4.17
N SER A 356 17.90 -16.61 3.96
CA SER A 356 19.01 -17.09 4.80
C SER A 356 20.31 -16.31 4.64
N ASP A 357 20.46 -15.54 3.56
CA ASP A 357 21.62 -14.69 3.30
C ASP A 357 21.48 -13.32 3.98
N GLY A 358 20.31 -13.04 4.60
CA GLY A 358 19.99 -11.78 5.27
C GLY A 358 19.44 -10.70 4.34
N ASN A 359 19.15 -11.02 3.07
CA ASN A 359 18.43 -10.10 2.20
C ASN A 359 16.97 -10.00 2.62
N ALA A 360 16.36 -8.84 2.40
CA ALA A 360 14.95 -8.62 2.67
C ALA A 360 14.25 -7.92 1.52
N CYS A 361 12.97 -8.24 1.32
CA CYS A 361 12.08 -7.57 0.41
C CYS A 361 10.82 -7.12 1.17
N SER A 362 10.59 -5.81 1.23
CA SER A 362 9.37 -5.17 1.72
C SER A 362 8.57 -4.72 0.50
N LEU A 363 7.39 -5.29 0.26
CA LEU A 363 6.62 -5.11 -0.95
C LEU A 363 5.17 -4.79 -0.62
N ILE A 364 4.60 -3.81 -1.30
CA ILE A 364 3.17 -3.48 -1.25
C ILE A 364 2.60 -3.50 -2.66
N ASN A 365 1.50 -4.23 -2.84
CA ASN A 365 0.75 -4.34 -4.09
C ASN A 365 -0.73 -4.02 -3.82
N SER A 366 -1.40 -3.31 -4.73
CA SER A 366 -2.79 -2.89 -4.52
C SER A 366 -3.50 -2.55 -5.82
N VAL A 367 -4.81 -2.74 -5.82
CA VAL A 367 -5.73 -2.20 -6.85
C VAL A 367 -6.45 -0.92 -6.40
N TYR A 368 -6.12 -0.36 -5.24
CA TYR A 368 -6.66 0.84 -4.58
C TYR A 368 -7.96 0.59 -3.83
N SER A 369 -9.13 0.67 -4.44
CA SER A 369 -10.42 0.34 -3.82
C SER A 369 -10.71 -1.17 -3.91
N ASN A 370 -11.69 -1.64 -3.15
CA ASN A 370 -12.12 -3.05 -3.18
C ASN A 370 -12.45 -3.51 -4.61
N PHE A 371 -11.71 -4.49 -5.14
CA PHE A 371 -11.64 -4.88 -6.56
C PHE A 371 -11.32 -3.73 -7.52
N GLY A 372 -10.56 -2.74 -7.07
CA GLY A 372 -10.21 -1.58 -7.89
C GLY A 372 -11.44 -0.83 -8.39
N THR A 373 -11.53 -0.64 -9.68
CA THR A 373 -12.71 -0.07 -10.35
C THR A 373 -13.93 -0.99 -10.36
N GLY A 374 -13.78 -2.29 -10.09
CA GLY A 374 -14.76 -3.32 -10.37
C GLY A 374 -14.80 -3.72 -11.85
N LEU A 375 -14.04 -3.04 -12.71
CA LEU A 375 -13.93 -3.33 -14.14
C LEU A 375 -12.98 -4.52 -14.35
N VAL A 376 -13.55 -5.69 -14.57
CA VAL A 376 -12.80 -6.92 -14.86
C VAL A 376 -12.61 -7.03 -16.37
N VAL A 377 -11.37 -7.11 -16.85
CA VAL A 377 -11.07 -7.23 -18.27
C VAL A 377 -11.55 -8.60 -18.78
N PRO A 378 -12.47 -8.65 -19.77
CA PRO A 378 -13.10 -9.90 -20.19
C PRO A 378 -12.12 -11.01 -20.57
N GLY A 379 -12.31 -12.21 -20.01
CA GLY A 379 -11.48 -13.39 -20.25
C GLY A 379 -10.07 -13.30 -19.67
N THR A 380 -9.89 -12.50 -18.61
CA THR A 380 -8.60 -12.36 -17.90
C THR A 380 -8.68 -12.62 -16.40
N GLY A 381 -9.87 -12.57 -15.80
CA GLY A 381 -10.05 -12.62 -14.36
C GLY A 381 -9.38 -11.47 -13.59
N MET A 382 -8.99 -10.39 -14.28
CA MET A 382 -8.20 -9.30 -13.73
C MET A 382 -9.06 -8.04 -13.56
N ALA A 383 -9.25 -7.60 -12.32
CA ALA A 383 -9.81 -6.29 -12.01
C ALA A 383 -8.74 -5.18 -12.19
N LEU A 384 -9.14 -4.05 -12.77
CA LEU A 384 -8.28 -2.90 -12.97
C LEU A 384 -8.31 -1.96 -11.77
N GLN A 385 -7.15 -1.46 -11.39
CA GLN A 385 -7.00 -0.50 -10.30
C GLN A 385 -7.77 0.80 -10.53
N SER A 386 -8.15 1.44 -9.45
CA SER A 386 -8.82 2.75 -9.46
C SER A 386 -7.89 3.88 -8.97
N ARG A 387 -6.58 3.75 -9.15
CA ARG A 387 -5.58 4.67 -8.58
C ARG A 387 -5.72 6.11 -9.07
N GLY A 388 -6.23 6.33 -10.27
CA GLY A 388 -6.52 7.67 -10.79
C GLY A 388 -7.54 8.46 -9.98
N ALA A 389 -8.36 7.79 -9.15
CA ALA A 389 -9.27 8.47 -8.22
C ALA A 389 -8.52 9.27 -7.13
N SER A 390 -7.23 9.04 -6.94
CA SER A 390 -6.41 9.85 -6.02
C SER A 390 -5.97 11.20 -6.58
N PHE A 391 -6.12 11.45 -7.89
CA PHE A 391 -5.93 12.77 -8.46
C PHE A 391 -7.05 13.73 -8.03
N THR A 392 -6.72 14.99 -7.88
CA THR A 392 -7.71 16.07 -7.78
C THR A 392 -8.01 16.68 -9.14
N LEU A 393 -9.17 17.34 -9.26
CA LEU A 393 -9.52 18.18 -10.40
C LEU A 393 -9.29 19.68 -10.11
N ASP A 394 -8.72 20.02 -8.95
CA ASP A 394 -8.29 21.36 -8.61
C ASP A 394 -6.98 21.68 -9.35
N THR A 395 -7.03 22.67 -10.27
CA THR A 395 -5.89 23.05 -11.12
C THR A 395 -4.73 23.68 -10.36
N ASP A 396 -4.99 24.20 -9.16
CA ASP A 396 -3.98 24.86 -8.34
C ASP A 396 -3.26 23.86 -7.39
N HIS A 397 -3.73 22.62 -7.36
CA HIS A 397 -3.16 21.59 -6.50
C HIS A 397 -2.05 20.79 -7.20
N ALA A 398 -0.96 20.51 -6.47
CA ALA A 398 0.17 19.74 -6.99
C ALA A 398 -0.23 18.39 -7.61
N ASN A 399 -1.20 17.68 -7.02
CA ASN A 399 -1.69 16.38 -7.49
C ASN A 399 -2.88 16.49 -8.47
N VAL A 400 -3.02 17.59 -9.21
CA VAL A 400 -4.04 17.71 -10.27
C VAL A 400 -3.82 16.64 -11.35
N LEU A 401 -4.92 16.13 -11.93
CA LEU A 401 -4.84 15.19 -13.05
C LEU A 401 -4.21 15.87 -14.27
N GLU A 402 -3.14 15.27 -14.78
CA GLU A 402 -2.47 15.66 -16.03
C GLU A 402 -2.10 14.39 -16.82
N PRO A 403 -1.92 14.47 -18.15
CA PRO A 403 -1.40 13.37 -18.96
C PRO A 403 -0.03 12.86 -18.50
N ASN A 404 0.18 11.55 -18.57
CA ASN A 404 1.46 10.89 -18.28
C ASN A 404 2.03 11.22 -16.89
N LYS A 405 1.17 11.43 -15.89
CA LYS A 405 1.53 11.79 -14.53
C LYS A 405 1.26 10.65 -13.55
N ARG A 406 2.15 10.43 -12.62
CA ARG A 406 1.90 9.52 -11.49
C ARG A 406 1.08 10.21 -10.41
N PRO A 407 -0.01 9.60 -9.91
CA PRO A 407 -0.79 10.16 -8.82
C PRO A 407 -0.07 10.08 -7.48
N TYR A 408 -0.47 10.90 -6.50
CA TYR A 408 -0.18 10.67 -5.09
C TYR A 408 -0.48 9.22 -4.74
N HIS A 409 0.48 8.52 -4.11
CA HIS A 409 0.40 7.09 -3.93
C HIS A 409 0.52 6.68 -2.46
N THR A 410 -0.42 5.81 -2.04
CA THR A 410 -0.54 5.40 -0.63
C THR A 410 0.30 4.17 -0.25
N LEU A 411 0.89 3.44 -1.19
CA LEU A 411 1.66 2.21 -0.93
C LEU A 411 3.05 2.54 -0.39
N ILE A 412 3.34 2.24 0.87
CA ILE A 412 4.60 2.58 1.54
C ILE A 412 5.25 1.35 2.20
N PRO A 413 6.01 0.54 1.44
CA PRO A 413 6.88 -0.45 2.05
C PRO A 413 7.93 0.27 2.91
N GLY A 414 8.22 -0.23 4.10
CA GLY A 414 9.19 0.36 5.02
C GLY A 414 10.34 -0.60 5.35
N MET A 415 11.52 -0.06 5.61
CA MET A 415 12.66 -0.76 6.18
C MET A 415 13.37 0.10 7.22
N ALA A 416 14.08 -0.53 8.14
CA ALA A 416 14.93 0.16 9.08
C ALA A 416 16.25 -0.59 9.26
N THR A 417 17.35 0.18 9.43
CA THR A 417 18.69 -0.34 9.67
C THR A 417 19.28 0.23 10.95
N LYS A 418 20.14 -0.55 11.61
CA LYS A 418 21.03 -0.07 12.69
C LYS A 418 22.47 -0.12 12.18
N GLY A 419 23.06 1.05 11.97
CA GLY A 419 24.23 1.16 11.11
C GLY A 419 23.87 0.65 9.70
N ASP A 420 24.71 -0.23 9.15
CA ASP A 420 24.51 -0.82 7.82
C ASP A 420 23.75 -2.14 7.84
N GLU A 421 23.31 -2.63 9.01
CA GLU A 421 22.64 -3.93 9.13
C GLU A 421 21.12 -3.78 9.14
N LEU A 422 20.43 -4.64 8.42
CA LEU A 422 18.96 -4.69 8.45
C LEU A 422 18.49 -4.98 9.88
N TRP A 423 17.64 -4.12 10.41
CA TRP A 423 16.98 -4.33 11.69
C TRP A 423 15.52 -4.74 11.53
N LEU A 424 14.79 -4.12 10.59
CA LEU A 424 13.36 -4.35 10.43
C LEU A 424 12.94 -4.18 8.97
N SER A 425 12.05 -5.07 8.49
CA SER A 425 11.26 -4.91 7.27
C SER A 425 9.80 -4.89 7.69
N PHE A 426 9.07 -3.83 7.37
CA PHE A 426 7.74 -3.57 7.91
C PHE A 426 6.84 -2.83 6.93
N GLY A 427 5.54 -2.87 7.18
CA GLY A 427 4.52 -2.14 6.44
C GLY A 427 3.17 -2.25 7.11
N VAL A 428 2.25 -1.38 6.72
CA VAL A 428 0.88 -1.32 7.22
C VAL A 428 -0.04 -1.18 6.02
N MET A 429 -1.20 -1.83 6.06
CA MET A 429 -2.27 -1.71 5.06
C MET A 429 -3.26 -0.60 5.44
N GLY A 430 -4.12 -0.17 4.50
CA GLY A 430 -5.22 0.76 4.79
C GLY A 430 -4.90 2.22 4.53
N THR A 431 -4.59 2.61 3.29
CA THR A 431 -4.52 3.99 2.78
C THR A 431 -3.73 4.97 3.67
N VAL A 432 -4.45 5.90 4.32
CA VAL A 432 -3.88 6.90 5.25
C VAL A 432 -3.43 6.28 6.57
N GLN A 433 -3.91 5.07 6.90
CA GLN A 433 -3.47 4.33 8.07
C GLN A 433 -2.02 3.86 7.93
N GLN A 434 -1.52 3.67 6.71
CA GLN A 434 -0.16 3.18 6.47
C GLN A 434 0.90 4.06 7.15
N ALA A 435 0.88 5.38 6.92
CA ALA A 435 1.89 6.28 7.48
C ALA A 435 1.81 6.36 9.00
N GLN A 436 0.62 6.52 9.55
CA GLN A 436 0.43 6.66 10.99
C GLN A 436 0.62 5.34 11.76
N GLY A 437 0.27 4.20 11.15
CA GLY A 437 0.54 2.89 11.74
C GLY A 437 2.02 2.56 11.77
N GLN A 438 2.79 2.95 10.75
CA GLN A 438 4.25 2.81 10.74
C GLN A 438 4.90 3.66 11.84
N LEU A 439 4.48 4.92 12.02
CA LEU A 439 4.97 5.75 13.13
C LEU A 439 4.72 5.07 14.47
N GLN A 440 3.49 4.59 14.73
CA GLN A 440 3.12 3.97 16.00
C GLN A 440 3.94 2.70 16.26
N ALA A 441 4.12 1.84 15.25
CA ALA A 441 4.92 0.62 15.38
C ALA A 441 6.39 0.94 15.68
N LEU A 442 6.99 1.91 14.96
CA LEU A 442 8.39 2.31 15.17
C LEU A 442 8.60 2.95 16.55
N VAL A 443 7.72 3.86 16.99
CA VAL A 443 7.75 4.45 18.33
C VAL A 443 7.63 3.36 19.40
N ASN A 444 6.69 2.42 19.25
CA ASN A 444 6.52 1.33 20.19
C ASN A 444 7.77 0.47 20.33
N MET A 445 8.47 0.19 19.23
CA MET A 445 9.69 -0.62 19.24
C MET A 445 10.93 0.17 19.70
N ILE A 446 11.06 1.44 19.30
CA ILE A 446 12.28 2.23 19.53
C ILE A 446 12.24 2.95 20.89
N ASP A 447 11.13 3.65 21.20
CA ASP A 447 11.00 4.42 22.44
C ASP A 447 10.62 3.54 23.64
N PHE A 448 9.78 2.52 23.42
CA PHE A 448 9.26 1.67 24.50
C PHE A 448 9.88 0.27 24.55
N GLY A 449 10.72 -0.09 23.56
CA GLY A 449 11.48 -1.35 23.55
C GLY A 449 10.61 -2.60 23.34
N LEU A 450 9.41 -2.46 22.78
CA LEU A 450 8.54 -3.59 22.48
C LEU A 450 9.12 -4.47 21.38
N ASP A 451 8.86 -5.76 21.43
CA ASP A 451 9.14 -6.64 20.31
C ASP A 451 8.15 -6.39 19.12
N PRO A 452 8.43 -6.88 17.90
CA PRO A 452 7.56 -6.64 16.76
C PRO A 452 6.10 -7.08 16.97
N GLN A 453 5.87 -8.23 17.64
CA GLN A 453 4.52 -8.71 17.87
C GLN A 453 3.79 -7.89 18.97
N GLU A 454 4.51 -7.49 20.02
CA GLU A 454 3.98 -6.60 21.05
C GLU A 454 3.60 -5.25 20.48
N ALA A 455 4.44 -4.68 19.59
CA ALA A 455 4.17 -3.43 18.92
C ALA A 455 2.92 -3.49 18.02
N LEU A 456 2.67 -4.64 17.38
CA LEU A 456 1.46 -4.88 16.58
C LEU A 456 0.21 -5.14 17.45
N ASN A 457 0.39 -5.70 18.64
CA ASN A 457 -0.72 -5.95 19.60
C ASN A 457 -1.12 -4.70 20.38
N ALA A 458 -0.29 -3.64 20.36
CA ALA A 458 -0.56 -2.40 21.07
C ALA A 458 -1.79 -1.68 20.50
N PRO A 459 -2.66 -1.12 21.35
CA PRO A 459 -3.80 -0.32 20.92
C PRO A 459 -3.38 0.85 20.02
N ARG A 460 -4.15 1.10 18.96
CA ARG A 460 -3.82 2.07 17.93
C ARG A 460 -4.80 3.25 17.89
N PHE A 461 -4.35 4.35 17.32
CA PHE A 461 -5.21 5.42 16.84
C PHE A 461 -5.20 5.50 15.31
N SER A 462 -6.23 6.17 14.77
CA SER A 462 -6.38 6.44 13.35
C SER A 462 -6.88 7.86 13.15
N TYR A 463 -6.06 8.74 12.60
CA TYR A 463 -6.48 10.07 12.18
C TYR A 463 -7.14 10.00 10.80
N ARG A 464 -8.33 10.59 10.69
CA ARG A 464 -9.08 10.71 9.43
C ARG A 464 -9.00 12.15 8.93
N PRO A 465 -8.19 12.43 7.90
CA PRO A 465 -7.97 13.80 7.42
C PRO A 465 -9.23 14.50 6.91
N ASP A 466 -10.17 13.76 6.31
CA ASP A 466 -11.45 14.26 5.76
C ASP A 466 -12.38 14.86 6.81
N SER A 467 -12.41 14.29 8.01
CA SER A 467 -13.32 14.67 9.10
C SER A 467 -12.61 15.33 10.29
N GLY A 468 -11.28 15.18 10.36
CA GLY A 468 -10.47 15.58 11.52
C GLY A 468 -10.69 14.69 12.76
N VAL A 469 -11.37 13.55 12.61
CA VAL A 469 -11.67 12.63 13.69
C VAL A 469 -10.46 11.72 13.97
N ILE A 470 -10.23 11.47 15.25
CA ILE A 470 -9.28 10.47 15.75
C ILE A 470 -10.07 9.22 16.16
N GLY A 471 -9.99 8.16 15.38
CA GLY A 471 -10.45 6.83 15.79
C GLY A 471 -9.50 6.25 16.83
N LEU A 472 -10.02 5.68 17.90
CA LEU A 472 -9.26 4.97 18.92
C LEU A 472 -9.79 3.54 19.01
N GLU A 473 -8.92 2.55 18.98
CA GLU A 473 -9.34 1.16 19.22
C GLU A 473 -9.95 1.02 20.62
N SER A 474 -10.96 0.18 20.75
CA SER A 474 -11.71 -0.03 22.03
C SER A 474 -10.84 -0.53 23.18
N THR A 475 -9.62 -0.97 22.90
CA THR A 475 -8.60 -1.37 23.87
C THR A 475 -7.79 -0.19 24.44
N VAL A 476 -7.90 1.02 23.86
CA VAL A 476 -7.35 2.26 24.44
C VAL A 476 -8.12 2.62 25.70
N SER A 477 -7.41 3.02 26.76
CA SER A 477 -8.02 3.42 28.02
C SER A 477 -9.06 4.53 27.83
N GLY A 478 -10.22 4.40 28.46
CA GLY A 478 -11.25 5.44 28.45
C GLY A 478 -10.79 6.77 29.03
N MET A 479 -9.82 6.75 29.98
CA MET A 479 -9.18 7.96 30.52
C MET A 479 -8.37 8.69 29.45
N VAL A 480 -7.59 7.96 28.66
CA VAL A 480 -6.84 8.51 27.52
C VAL A 480 -7.77 9.18 26.52
N ALA A 481 -8.87 8.51 26.15
CA ALA A 481 -9.87 9.09 25.26
C ALA A 481 -10.50 10.38 25.83
N TYR A 482 -10.79 10.40 27.15
CA TYR A 482 -11.32 11.59 27.82
C TYR A 482 -10.31 12.75 27.81
N GLU A 483 -9.05 12.48 28.14
CA GLU A 483 -8.00 13.51 28.18
C GLU A 483 -7.68 14.07 26.79
N LEU A 484 -7.68 13.24 25.75
CA LEU A 484 -7.53 13.67 24.36
C LEU A 484 -8.69 14.62 23.94
N ARG A 485 -9.93 14.32 24.33
CA ARG A 485 -11.07 15.23 24.11
C ARG A 485 -10.88 16.56 24.86
N SER A 486 -10.38 16.50 26.08
CA SER A 486 -10.11 17.70 26.90
C SER A 486 -9.04 18.60 26.28
N LYS A 487 -8.12 18.04 25.47
CA LYS A 487 -7.15 18.78 24.65
C LYS A 487 -7.74 19.31 23.34
N GLY A 488 -8.98 18.95 23.00
CA GLY A 488 -9.68 19.42 21.79
C GLY A 488 -9.68 18.45 20.61
N HIS A 489 -9.17 17.22 20.77
CA HIS A 489 -9.30 16.20 19.75
C HIS A 489 -10.74 15.67 19.63
N LYS A 490 -11.23 15.51 18.41
CA LYS A 490 -12.50 14.80 18.14
C LYS A 490 -12.22 13.31 18.12
N THR A 491 -12.64 12.55 19.14
CA THR A 491 -12.34 11.12 19.23
C THR A 491 -13.59 10.27 19.09
N GLU A 492 -13.46 9.16 18.37
CA GLU A 492 -14.42 8.05 18.26
C GLU A 492 -13.77 6.75 18.71
N ILE A 493 -14.55 5.85 19.30
CA ILE A 493 -14.07 4.50 19.70
C ILE A 493 -14.61 3.49 18.69
N HIS A 494 -13.76 2.62 18.20
CA HIS A 494 -14.13 1.51 17.32
C HIS A 494 -13.47 0.21 17.79
N GLU A 495 -14.04 -0.93 17.39
CA GLU A 495 -13.39 -2.22 17.60
C GLU A 495 -12.08 -2.26 16.80
N PRO A 496 -11.06 -3.00 17.27
CA PRO A 496 -9.86 -3.22 16.49
C PRO A 496 -10.20 -3.85 15.14
N ASP A 497 -9.80 -3.19 14.06
CA ASP A 497 -9.94 -3.74 12.72
C ASP A 497 -8.80 -4.74 12.47
N ALA A 498 -9.13 -5.85 11.80
CA ALA A 498 -8.18 -6.91 11.49
C ALA A 498 -7.15 -6.48 10.44
#